data_2472d806ed2173e0b4ba28410ed498ec
#
_entry.id   2472d806ed2173e0b4ba28410ed498ec
#
_cell.length_a   1.000
_cell.length_b   1.000
_cell.length_c   1.000
_cell.angle_alpha   90.00
_cell.angle_beta   90.00
_cell.angle_gamma   90.00
#
_symmetry.space_group_name_H-M   'P 1'
#
loop_
_entity.id
_entity.type
_entity.pdbx_description
1 polymer ?
#
loop_
_entity_poly.entity_id
_entity_poly.type
_entity_poly.pdbx_seq_one_letter_code
_entity_poly.pdbx_strand_id
1 'polypeptide(L)'
;MADINRTTNSMALPSDVASEIIQKTTSESAIMRLARKIDLPGRGVTIPVITGDPSAAWVAETAVKPVSNGTPGTKLMSAYKIAVIETFSKEFTRDAKMLYDALIQRLPAALAAVFDSTVIGATDAPGGNMDTFGSCQKQSILNANNGTYLGLVAADSDIAAHGGVVNGYAISPQLRGILLSALDKNDRPLFVNSVAEGAIPMILGEPTYLTKGAFVSGSPSTVGVVGDWTKAM
;
A
#
# COMPACT_ATOMS: atom_id res chain seq x y z
N MET A 1 1.99 30.16 -25.47
CA MET A 1 1.14 30.02 -24.26
C MET A 1 2.03 30.34 -23.09
N ALA A 2 1.63 31.26 -22.21
CA ALA A 2 2.39 31.55 -21.01
C ALA A 2 2.18 30.39 -20.03
N ASP A 3 3.25 29.73 -19.63
CA ASP A 3 3.21 28.68 -18.61
C ASP A 3 2.83 29.29 -17.26
N ILE A 4 1.69 28.90 -16.74
CA ILE A 4 1.28 29.22 -15.37
C ILE A 4 2.07 28.30 -14.45
N ASN A 5 3.16 28.80 -13.90
CA ASN A 5 3.96 28.06 -12.92
C ASN A 5 3.95 28.77 -11.56
N ARG A 6 4.42 28.10 -10.54
CA ARG A 6 4.42 28.56 -9.15
C ARG A 6 5.23 29.85 -8.91
N THR A 7 6.09 30.21 -9.85
CA THR A 7 6.93 31.40 -9.80
C THR A 7 6.26 32.61 -10.44
N THR A 8 5.34 32.40 -11.38
CA THR A 8 4.68 33.46 -12.16
C THR A 8 3.27 33.77 -11.71
N ASN A 9 2.53 32.82 -11.14
CA ASN A 9 1.17 32.99 -10.64
C ASN A 9 0.96 32.17 -9.35
N SER A 10 0.95 32.82 -8.22
CA SER A 10 0.60 32.24 -6.92
C SER A 10 -0.92 32.05 -6.79
N MET A 11 -1.54 31.21 -7.61
CA MET A 11 -2.88 30.74 -7.36
C MET A 11 -2.78 29.58 -6.37
N ALA A 12 -2.97 29.85 -5.09
CA ALA A 12 -3.22 28.82 -4.11
C ALA A 12 -4.66 28.32 -4.30
N LEU A 13 -4.85 27.01 -4.47
CA LEU A 13 -6.16 26.40 -4.29
C LEU A 13 -6.66 26.78 -2.89
N PRO A 14 -7.95 27.12 -2.73
CA PRO A 14 -8.52 27.31 -1.41
C PRO A 14 -8.19 26.11 -0.52
N SER A 15 -7.72 26.36 0.69
CA SER A 15 -7.27 25.31 1.63
C SER A 15 -8.33 24.24 1.86
N ASP A 16 -9.59 24.61 1.83
CA ASP A 16 -10.72 23.70 2.05
C ASP A 16 -10.89 22.68 0.93
N VAL A 17 -10.76 23.13 -0.33
CA VAL A 17 -10.82 22.21 -1.50
C VAL A 17 -9.63 21.27 -1.53
N ALA A 18 -8.44 21.76 -1.22
CA ALA A 18 -7.24 20.91 -1.16
C ALA A 18 -7.35 19.87 -0.05
N SER A 19 -7.85 20.23 1.13
CA SER A 19 -8.04 19.30 2.25
C SER A 19 -9.10 18.24 1.94
N GLU A 20 -10.18 18.57 1.28
CA GLU A 20 -11.22 17.63 0.87
C GLU A 20 -10.68 16.59 -0.14
N ILE A 21 -9.90 17.04 -1.13
CA ILE A 21 -9.27 16.13 -2.11
C ILE A 21 -8.30 15.19 -1.41
N ILE A 22 -7.48 15.68 -0.49
CA ILE A 22 -6.53 14.85 0.27
C ILE A 22 -7.27 13.83 1.13
N GLN A 23 -8.34 14.23 1.83
CA GLN A 23 -9.13 13.31 2.65
C GLN A 23 -9.79 12.21 1.81
N LYS A 24 -10.38 12.57 0.67
CA LYS A 24 -10.97 11.60 -0.25
C LYS A 24 -9.92 10.65 -0.85
N THR A 25 -8.77 11.17 -1.26
CA THR A 25 -7.66 10.35 -1.77
C THR A 25 -7.17 9.37 -0.72
N THR A 26 -7.04 9.82 0.53
CA THR A 26 -6.66 8.97 1.66
C THR A 26 -7.69 7.87 1.94
N SER A 27 -8.97 8.17 1.81
CA SER A 27 -10.04 7.18 2.01
C SER A 27 -10.17 6.16 0.87
N GLU A 28 -9.74 6.50 -0.34
CA GLU A 28 -9.77 5.61 -1.51
C GLU A 28 -8.52 4.73 -1.61
N SER A 29 -7.37 5.18 -1.12
CA SER A 29 -6.13 4.40 -1.13
C SER A 29 -6.12 3.34 -0.03
N ALA A 30 -5.89 2.08 -0.40
CA ALA A 30 -5.73 0.98 0.56
C ALA A 30 -4.45 1.13 1.38
N ILE A 31 -3.36 1.53 0.73
CA ILE A 31 -2.05 1.71 1.39
C ILE A 31 -2.10 2.87 2.39
N MET A 32 -2.67 4.02 2.01
CA MET A 32 -2.78 5.16 2.93
C MET A 32 -3.68 4.90 4.14
N ARG A 33 -4.55 3.90 4.07
CA ARG A 33 -5.39 3.47 5.20
C ARG A 33 -4.67 2.53 6.15
N LEU A 34 -3.78 1.71 5.63
CA LEU A 34 -3.04 0.70 6.38
C LEU A 34 -1.74 1.25 6.97
N ALA A 35 -0.96 2.00 6.17
CA ALA A 35 0.35 2.49 6.57
C ALA A 35 0.26 3.67 7.55
N ARG A 36 1.31 3.83 8.34
CA ARG A 36 1.48 4.97 9.24
C ARG A 36 1.74 6.25 8.45
N LYS A 37 1.02 7.32 8.77
CA LYS A 37 1.20 8.64 8.15
C LYS A 37 2.22 9.47 8.89
N ILE A 38 3.10 10.13 8.15
CA ILE A 38 4.11 11.06 8.67
C ILE A 38 4.01 12.35 7.87
N ASP A 39 3.95 13.48 8.58
CA ASP A 39 4.00 14.79 7.97
C ASP A 39 5.43 15.13 7.58
N LEU A 40 5.68 15.37 6.28
CA LEU A 40 6.99 15.73 5.76
C LEU A 40 7.10 17.25 5.63
N PRO A 41 8.10 17.90 6.26
CA PRO A 41 8.43 19.27 5.97
C PRO A 41 8.96 19.41 4.54
N GLY A 42 8.79 20.54 3.91
CA GLY A 42 8.86 20.82 2.48
C GLY A 42 10.05 20.27 1.66
N ARG A 43 11.19 19.91 2.30
CA ARG A 43 12.36 19.32 1.63
C ARG A 43 12.57 17.84 1.94
N GLY A 44 11.72 17.22 2.75
CA GLY A 44 11.91 15.89 3.27
C GLY A 44 12.58 15.86 4.64
N VAL A 45 12.64 14.67 5.22
CA VAL A 45 13.23 14.41 6.55
C VAL A 45 14.18 13.24 6.45
N THR A 46 15.33 13.34 7.09
CA THR A 46 16.23 12.21 7.31
C THR A 46 15.82 11.52 8.61
N ILE A 47 15.38 10.28 8.50
CA ILE A 47 14.96 9.47 9.64
C ILE A 47 16.11 8.55 10.03
N PRO A 48 16.54 8.53 11.30
CA PRO A 48 17.46 7.52 11.79
C PRO A 48 16.74 6.17 11.84
N VAL A 49 17.35 5.14 11.29
CA VAL A 49 16.87 3.76 11.32
C VAL A 49 17.92 2.84 11.91
N ILE A 50 17.51 1.85 12.68
CA ILE A 50 18.38 0.80 13.17
C ILE A 50 18.38 -0.30 12.11
N THR A 51 19.53 -0.54 11.49
CA THR A 51 19.70 -1.54 10.43
C THR A 51 20.19 -2.88 10.93
N GLY A 52 20.67 -2.93 12.16
CA GLY A 52 21.12 -4.15 12.83
C GLY A 52 20.83 -4.09 14.32
N ASP A 53 20.10 -5.07 14.82
CA ASP A 53 19.79 -5.17 16.24
C ASP A 53 21.00 -5.68 17.05
N PRO A 54 21.20 -5.20 18.29
CA PRO A 54 22.22 -5.74 19.17
C PRO A 54 21.88 -7.17 19.57
N SER A 55 22.87 -8.06 19.59
CA SER A 55 22.71 -9.42 20.04
C SER A 55 23.10 -9.58 21.51
N ALA A 56 22.28 -10.31 22.28
CA ALA A 56 22.57 -10.68 23.65
C ALA A 56 22.95 -12.16 23.72
N ALA A 57 23.87 -12.52 24.59
CA ALA A 57 24.27 -13.88 24.85
C ALA A 57 24.41 -14.17 26.35
N TRP A 58 24.13 -15.40 26.73
CA TRP A 58 24.40 -15.87 28.10
C TRP A 58 25.91 -16.05 28.30
N VAL A 59 26.44 -15.53 29.39
CA VAL A 59 27.87 -15.58 29.70
C VAL A 59 28.07 -16.28 31.03
N ALA A 60 28.97 -17.27 31.07
CA ALA A 60 29.35 -17.92 32.31
C ALA A 60 30.13 -16.95 33.23
N GLU A 61 30.09 -17.25 34.53
CA GLU A 61 30.88 -16.50 35.51
C GLU A 61 32.35 -16.54 35.12
N THR A 62 33.02 -15.40 35.07
CA THR A 62 34.40 -15.20 34.65
C THR A 62 34.69 -15.22 33.13
N ALA A 63 33.71 -15.54 32.26
CA ALA A 63 33.95 -15.50 30.83
C ALA A 63 33.91 -14.08 30.24
N VAL A 64 34.62 -13.88 29.14
CA VAL A 64 34.65 -12.59 28.42
C VAL A 64 33.25 -12.31 27.87
N LYS A 65 32.75 -11.10 28.18
CA LYS A 65 31.42 -10.66 27.72
C LYS A 65 31.49 -10.33 26.23
N PRO A 66 30.59 -10.88 25.37
CA PRO A 66 30.53 -10.52 23.95
C PRO A 66 30.12 -9.06 23.80
N VAL A 67 30.81 -8.35 22.93
CA VAL A 67 30.43 -6.98 22.54
C VAL A 67 29.58 -7.05 21.30
N SER A 68 28.39 -6.50 21.36
CA SER A 68 27.50 -6.37 20.22
C SER A 68 27.30 -4.89 19.89
N ASN A 69 27.48 -4.52 18.63
CA ASN A 69 27.27 -3.17 18.15
C ASN A 69 26.01 -3.12 17.27
N GLY A 70 25.01 -2.36 17.70
CA GLY A 70 23.90 -2.01 16.82
C GLY A 70 24.38 -1.12 15.66
N THR A 71 23.84 -1.31 14.49
CA THR A 71 24.23 -0.53 13.30
C THR A 71 23.17 0.55 13.03
N PRO A 72 23.43 1.82 13.37
CA PRO A 72 22.53 2.90 12.98
C PRO A 72 22.72 3.24 11.50
N GLY A 73 21.61 3.50 10.82
CA GLY A 73 21.57 4.01 9.46
C GLY A 73 20.67 5.25 9.37
N THR A 74 20.63 5.87 8.23
CA THR A 74 19.75 7.01 7.97
C THR A 74 19.01 6.78 6.66
N LYS A 75 17.71 7.09 6.64
CA LYS A 75 16.88 7.06 5.43
C LYS A 75 16.36 8.47 5.16
N LEU A 76 16.55 8.95 3.93
CA LEU A 76 15.99 10.21 3.49
C LEU A 76 14.58 9.95 2.92
N MET A 77 13.57 10.55 3.52
CA MET A 77 12.23 10.60 2.98
C MET A 77 12.05 11.90 2.21
N SER A 78 11.83 11.81 0.91
CA SER A 78 11.61 12.96 0.02
C SER A 78 10.15 13.04 -0.39
N ALA A 79 9.62 14.26 -0.50
CA ALA A 79 8.28 14.48 -1.01
C ALA A 79 8.26 14.36 -2.53
N TYR A 80 7.37 13.56 -3.07
CA TYR A 80 7.08 13.44 -4.49
C TYR A 80 5.70 13.99 -4.80
N LYS A 81 5.51 14.46 -6.04
CA LYS A 81 4.26 15.07 -6.46
C LYS A 81 3.52 14.15 -7.43
N ILE A 82 2.29 13.81 -7.09
CA ILE A 82 1.33 13.20 -8.00
C ILE A 82 0.42 14.32 -8.49
N ALA A 83 0.19 14.41 -9.80
CA ALA A 83 -0.67 15.42 -10.38
C ALA A 83 -1.55 14.82 -11.47
N VAL A 84 -2.76 15.34 -11.59
CA VAL A 84 -3.68 15.08 -12.68
C VAL A 84 -4.18 16.42 -13.19
N ILE A 85 -4.26 16.58 -14.50
CA ILE A 85 -4.76 17.78 -15.17
C ILE A 85 -5.85 17.36 -16.14
N GLU A 86 -7.05 17.85 -15.92
CA GLU A 86 -8.18 17.69 -16.83
C GLU A 86 -8.49 19.03 -17.47
N THR A 87 -8.62 19.06 -18.78
CA THR A 87 -8.90 20.28 -19.54
C THR A 87 -10.31 20.22 -20.11
N PHE A 88 -11.12 21.23 -19.80
CA PHE A 88 -12.49 21.34 -20.28
C PHE A 88 -12.70 22.64 -21.03
N SER A 89 -13.55 22.60 -22.07
CA SER A 89 -14.03 23.82 -22.71
C SER A 89 -15.08 24.51 -21.81
N LYS A 90 -15.18 25.84 -21.93
CA LYS A 90 -16.23 26.60 -21.22
C LYS A 90 -17.65 26.17 -21.59
N GLU A 91 -17.83 25.77 -22.85
CA GLU A 91 -19.10 25.25 -23.36
C GLU A 91 -19.47 23.93 -22.70
N PHE A 92 -18.49 22.99 -22.60
CA PHE A 92 -18.70 21.71 -21.92
C PHE A 92 -19.09 21.89 -20.45
N THR A 93 -18.43 22.81 -19.73
CA THR A 93 -18.72 23.07 -18.32
C THR A 93 -20.13 23.64 -18.12
N ARG A 94 -20.63 24.43 -19.09
CA ARG A 94 -21.96 25.00 -19.05
C ARG A 94 -23.05 24.00 -19.45
N ASP A 95 -22.81 23.24 -20.52
CA ASP A 95 -23.85 22.41 -21.15
C ASP A 95 -23.91 21.00 -20.53
N ALA A 96 -22.80 20.51 -19.93
CA ALA A 96 -22.69 19.18 -19.33
C ALA A 96 -22.22 19.22 -17.87
N LYS A 97 -22.77 20.12 -17.05
CA LYS A 97 -22.35 20.32 -15.66
C LYS A 97 -22.35 19.04 -14.84
N MET A 98 -23.35 18.17 -14.97
CA MET A 98 -23.41 16.89 -14.23
C MET A 98 -22.25 15.97 -14.57
N LEU A 99 -21.81 15.96 -15.84
CA LEU A 99 -20.66 15.14 -16.26
C LEU A 99 -19.35 15.72 -15.74
N TYR A 100 -19.21 17.05 -15.75
CA TYR A 100 -18.09 17.76 -15.18
C TYR A 100 -17.93 17.46 -13.68
N ASP A 101 -19.01 17.58 -12.90
CA ASP A 101 -18.99 17.28 -11.48
C ASP A 101 -18.68 15.81 -11.20
N ALA A 102 -19.17 14.87 -12.02
CA ALA A 102 -18.87 13.46 -11.91
C ALA A 102 -17.37 13.15 -12.21
N LEU A 103 -16.76 13.86 -13.17
CA LEU A 103 -15.33 13.71 -13.46
C LEU A 103 -14.46 14.23 -12.30
N ILE A 104 -14.78 15.40 -11.75
CA ILE A 104 -14.07 15.95 -10.59
C ILE A 104 -14.13 14.99 -9.39
N GLN A 105 -15.26 14.34 -9.14
CA GLN A 105 -15.38 13.37 -8.06
C GLN A 105 -14.53 12.11 -8.25
N ARG A 106 -14.09 11.81 -9.48
CA ARG A 106 -13.21 10.67 -9.77
C ARG A 106 -11.72 10.98 -9.64
N LEU A 107 -11.32 12.24 -9.57
CA LEU A 107 -9.92 12.63 -9.46
C LEU A 107 -9.21 12.06 -8.22
N PRO A 108 -9.81 12.08 -7.01
CA PRO A 108 -9.20 11.46 -5.84
C PRO A 108 -8.92 9.97 -6.00
N ALA A 109 -9.86 9.22 -6.60
CA ALA A 109 -9.68 7.80 -6.87
C ALA A 109 -8.56 7.52 -7.88
N ALA A 110 -8.39 8.38 -8.89
CA ALA A 110 -7.28 8.28 -9.84
C ALA A 110 -5.92 8.54 -9.16
N LEU A 111 -5.82 9.54 -8.28
CA LEU A 111 -4.62 9.82 -7.50
C LEU A 111 -4.28 8.65 -6.56
N ALA A 112 -5.27 8.11 -5.87
CA ALA A 112 -5.12 6.94 -5.00
C ALA A 112 -4.63 5.71 -5.76
N ALA A 113 -5.20 5.45 -6.94
CA ALA A 113 -4.81 4.32 -7.78
C ALA A 113 -3.35 4.40 -8.25
N VAL A 114 -2.88 5.58 -8.65
CA VAL A 114 -1.47 5.81 -9.02
C VAL A 114 -0.56 5.61 -7.83
N PHE A 115 -0.91 6.14 -6.67
CA PHE A 115 -0.14 5.96 -5.44
C PHE A 115 -0.03 4.48 -5.07
N ASP A 116 -1.16 3.77 -4.96
CA ASP A 116 -1.18 2.35 -4.61
C ASP A 116 -0.38 1.51 -5.61
N SER A 117 -0.53 1.73 -6.92
CA SER A 117 0.20 0.98 -7.95
C SER A 117 1.72 1.20 -7.88
N THR A 118 2.15 2.42 -7.56
CA THR A 118 3.58 2.73 -7.40
C THR A 118 4.16 2.09 -6.15
N VAL A 119 3.49 2.21 -5.00
CA VAL A 119 3.97 1.62 -3.74
C VAL A 119 4.05 0.09 -3.83
N ILE A 120 3.09 -0.55 -4.50
CA ILE A 120 3.07 -2.00 -4.68
C ILE A 120 4.12 -2.47 -5.69
N GLY A 121 4.63 -1.57 -6.53
CA GLY A 121 5.66 -1.88 -7.52
C GLY A 121 5.10 -2.28 -8.89
N ALA A 122 3.85 -1.91 -9.20
CA ALA A 122 3.26 -2.08 -10.52
C ALA A 122 3.75 -1.01 -11.50
N THR A 123 4.13 0.15 -11.00
CA THR A 123 4.74 1.26 -11.74
C THR A 123 6.03 1.68 -11.06
N ASP A 124 6.96 2.23 -11.83
CA ASP A 124 8.26 2.66 -11.33
C ASP A 124 8.11 3.79 -10.30
N ALA A 125 8.97 3.75 -9.27
CA ALA A 125 9.03 4.81 -8.27
C ALA A 125 9.50 6.13 -8.91
N PRO A 126 8.96 7.28 -8.47
CA PRO A 126 9.31 8.60 -9.02
C PRO A 126 10.76 9.02 -8.68
N GLY A 127 11.44 8.28 -7.84
CA GLY A 127 12.85 8.51 -7.49
C GLY A 127 13.38 7.52 -6.47
N GLY A 128 14.71 7.49 -6.31
CA GLY A 128 15.43 6.48 -5.51
C GLY A 128 15.22 6.54 -4.00
N ASN A 129 14.53 7.56 -3.49
CA ASN A 129 14.21 7.68 -2.06
C ASN A 129 12.79 7.16 -1.72
N MET A 130 12.07 6.63 -2.70
CA MET A 130 10.78 5.98 -2.49
C MET A 130 10.96 4.47 -2.59
N ASP A 131 10.76 3.79 -1.48
CA ASP A 131 10.74 2.32 -1.47
C ASP A 131 9.40 1.81 -1.97
N THR A 132 9.43 0.66 -2.61
CA THR A 132 8.25 -0.04 -3.09
C THR A 132 8.24 -1.47 -2.58
N PHE A 133 7.05 -2.07 -2.49
CA PHE A 133 6.92 -3.49 -2.13
C PHE A 133 7.31 -4.45 -3.26
N GLY A 134 7.72 -3.94 -4.42
CA GLY A 134 8.16 -4.76 -5.55
C GLY A 134 9.34 -5.69 -5.25
N SER A 135 10.22 -5.29 -4.32
CA SER A 135 11.38 -6.06 -3.86
C SER A 135 11.10 -6.95 -2.63
N CYS A 136 9.91 -6.92 -2.06
CA CYS A 136 9.56 -7.75 -0.92
C CYS A 136 9.52 -9.23 -1.27
N GLN A 137 9.65 -10.09 -0.25
CA GLN A 137 9.51 -11.53 -0.38
C GLN A 137 8.15 -11.88 -0.98
N LYS A 138 8.14 -12.80 -1.95
CA LYS A 138 6.93 -13.23 -2.65
C LYS A 138 6.55 -14.63 -2.20
N GLN A 139 5.30 -14.79 -1.77
CA GLN A 139 4.72 -16.08 -1.43
C GLN A 139 3.66 -16.48 -2.46
N SER A 140 3.66 -17.76 -2.85
CA SER A 140 2.66 -18.27 -3.79
C SER A 140 1.37 -18.61 -3.07
N ILE A 141 0.27 -18.00 -3.50
CA ILE A 141 -1.08 -18.30 -2.98
C ILE A 141 -1.69 -19.51 -3.69
N LEU A 142 -1.34 -19.73 -4.97
CA LEU A 142 -1.77 -20.87 -5.74
C LEU A 142 -0.69 -21.96 -5.67
N ASN A 143 -0.68 -22.72 -4.61
CA ASN A 143 0.16 -23.90 -4.54
C ASN A 143 -0.66 -25.14 -4.94
N ALA A 144 -0.18 -25.89 -5.92
CA ALA A 144 -0.87 -27.07 -6.46
C ALA A 144 -1.23 -28.12 -5.40
N ASN A 145 -0.47 -28.20 -4.31
CA ASN A 145 -0.66 -29.19 -3.25
C ASN A 145 -1.39 -28.65 -2.00
N ASN A 146 -1.38 -27.33 -1.77
CA ASN A 146 -1.76 -26.77 -0.46
C ASN A 146 -2.95 -25.81 -0.53
N GLY A 147 -3.41 -25.44 -1.72
CA GLY A 147 -4.54 -24.52 -1.89
C GLY A 147 -4.26 -23.09 -1.39
N THR A 148 -5.24 -22.22 -1.56
CA THR A 148 -5.16 -20.80 -1.29
C THR A 148 -4.95 -20.48 0.21
N TYR A 149 -5.57 -21.23 1.10
CA TYR A 149 -5.48 -21.05 2.55
C TYR A 149 -4.04 -21.19 3.06
N LEU A 150 -3.36 -22.27 2.67
CA LEU A 150 -1.98 -22.51 3.13
C LEU A 150 -0.98 -21.53 2.55
N GLY A 151 -1.26 -20.95 1.39
CA GLY A 151 -0.46 -19.85 0.83
C GLY A 151 -0.54 -18.57 1.68
N LEU A 152 -1.73 -18.26 2.20
CA LEU A 152 -1.91 -17.13 3.13
C LEU A 152 -1.22 -17.38 4.47
N VAL A 153 -1.35 -18.58 5.02
CA VAL A 153 -0.66 -19.00 6.25
C VAL A 153 0.86 -18.96 6.08
N ALA A 154 1.38 -19.34 4.90
CA ALA A 154 2.81 -19.26 4.62
C ALA A 154 3.31 -17.80 4.59
N ALA A 155 2.52 -16.89 4.05
CA ALA A 155 2.86 -15.46 4.07
C ALA A 155 2.87 -14.89 5.50
N ASP A 156 1.91 -15.27 6.35
CA ASP A 156 1.86 -14.89 7.75
C ASP A 156 3.08 -15.45 8.52
N SER A 157 3.41 -16.72 8.30
CA SER A 157 4.56 -17.38 8.93
C SER A 157 5.90 -16.75 8.53
N ASP A 158 6.02 -16.28 7.28
CA ASP A 158 7.23 -15.60 6.79
C ASP A 158 7.41 -14.24 7.49
N ILE A 159 6.34 -13.48 7.65
CA ILE A 159 6.36 -12.22 8.38
C ILE A 159 6.70 -12.43 9.86
N ALA A 160 6.12 -13.45 10.48
CA ALA A 160 6.40 -13.82 11.86
C ALA A 160 7.86 -14.25 12.08
N ALA A 161 8.45 -14.98 11.11
CA ALA A 161 9.87 -15.36 11.16
C ALA A 161 10.81 -14.15 11.16
N HIS A 162 10.38 -13.01 10.60
CA HIS A 162 11.12 -11.75 10.62
C HIS A 162 10.70 -10.81 11.76
N GLY A 163 9.97 -11.31 12.75
CA GLY A 163 9.56 -10.55 13.94
C GLY A 163 8.48 -9.50 13.68
N GLY A 164 7.71 -9.65 12.60
CA GLY A 164 6.52 -8.86 12.30
C GLY A 164 5.24 -9.58 12.72
N VAL A 165 4.14 -8.83 12.78
CA VAL A 165 2.79 -9.37 12.99
C VAL A 165 1.92 -8.82 11.88
N VAL A 166 1.22 -9.71 11.17
CA VAL A 166 0.26 -9.30 10.15
C VAL A 166 -0.86 -8.51 10.81
N ASN A 167 -1.18 -7.36 10.28
CA ASN A 167 -2.26 -6.49 10.78
C ASN A 167 -3.12 -5.91 9.65
N GLY A 168 -2.98 -6.39 8.43
CA GLY A 168 -3.83 -6.01 7.31
C GLY A 168 -3.40 -6.56 5.96
N TYR A 169 -4.36 -6.61 5.08
CA TYR A 169 -4.22 -7.09 3.70
C TYR A 169 -4.67 -6.02 2.70
N ALA A 170 -3.80 -5.68 1.74
CA ALA A 170 -4.17 -4.92 0.55
C ALA A 170 -4.28 -5.89 -0.63
N ILE A 171 -5.48 -6.16 -1.10
CA ILE A 171 -5.73 -7.18 -2.12
C ILE A 171 -6.29 -6.60 -3.42
N SER A 172 -6.00 -7.27 -4.52
CA SER A 172 -6.59 -6.96 -5.82
C SER A 172 -7.98 -7.63 -5.99
N PRO A 173 -8.81 -7.10 -6.90
CA PRO A 173 -10.07 -7.77 -7.28
C PRO A 173 -9.85 -9.21 -7.78
N GLN A 174 -8.71 -9.49 -8.41
CA GLN A 174 -8.34 -10.81 -8.89
C GLN A 174 -8.14 -11.80 -7.72
N LEU A 175 -7.43 -11.36 -6.67
CA LEU A 175 -7.26 -12.18 -5.46
C LEU A 175 -8.61 -12.48 -4.79
N ARG A 176 -9.48 -11.48 -4.72
CA ARG A 176 -10.84 -11.70 -4.19
C ARG A 176 -11.56 -12.84 -4.92
N GLY A 177 -11.46 -12.88 -6.25
CA GLY A 177 -12.02 -13.98 -7.04
C GLY A 177 -11.42 -15.34 -6.69
N ILE A 178 -10.11 -15.41 -6.51
CA ILE A 178 -9.40 -16.63 -6.09
C ILE A 178 -9.85 -17.09 -4.71
N LEU A 179 -9.97 -16.18 -3.74
CA LEU A 179 -10.42 -16.51 -2.39
C LEU A 179 -11.86 -17.00 -2.36
N LEU A 180 -12.75 -16.38 -3.13
CA LEU A 180 -14.14 -16.82 -3.23
C LEU A 180 -14.29 -18.20 -3.87
N SER A 181 -13.36 -18.59 -4.75
CA SER A 181 -13.35 -19.92 -5.40
C SER A 181 -12.62 -20.98 -4.57
N ALA A 182 -12.00 -20.62 -3.45
CA ALA A 182 -11.28 -21.57 -2.62
C ALA A 182 -12.24 -22.47 -1.82
N LEU A 183 -12.14 -23.78 -2.06
CA LEU A 183 -12.97 -24.80 -1.42
C LEU A 183 -12.12 -25.70 -0.51
N ASP A 184 -12.74 -26.30 0.48
CA ASP A 184 -12.17 -27.38 1.27
C ASP A 184 -12.28 -28.72 0.51
N LYS A 185 -11.80 -29.80 1.14
CA LYS A 185 -11.92 -31.17 0.58
C LYS A 185 -13.33 -31.69 0.46
N ASN A 186 -14.32 -31.00 1.04
CA ASN A 186 -15.73 -31.35 1.03
C ASN A 186 -16.55 -30.35 0.19
N ASP A 187 -15.88 -29.62 -0.73
CA ASP A 187 -16.48 -28.61 -1.60
C ASP A 187 -17.16 -27.45 -0.86
N ARG A 188 -16.73 -27.14 0.37
CA ARG A 188 -17.24 -26.01 1.14
C ARG A 188 -16.36 -24.77 0.93
N PRO A 189 -16.96 -23.57 0.75
CA PRO A 189 -16.19 -22.34 0.65
C PRO A 189 -15.40 -22.07 1.93
N LEU A 190 -14.12 -21.73 1.79
CA LEU A 190 -13.25 -21.44 2.94
C LEU A 190 -13.40 -20.02 3.48
N PHE A 191 -13.71 -19.06 2.60
CA PHE A 191 -13.71 -17.63 2.93
C PHE A 191 -15.10 -16.99 2.92
N VAL A 192 -16.16 -17.76 2.76
CA VAL A 192 -17.54 -17.25 2.70
C VAL A 192 -18.43 -18.15 3.54
N ASN A 193 -19.10 -17.58 4.53
CA ASN A 193 -20.06 -18.32 5.35
C ASN A 193 -21.39 -18.53 4.61
N SER A 194 -21.74 -17.64 3.67
CA SER A 194 -22.96 -17.67 2.89
C SER A 194 -22.74 -17.01 1.52
N VAL A 195 -23.33 -17.57 0.47
CA VAL A 195 -23.30 -16.99 -0.88
C VAL A 195 -23.95 -15.59 -0.91
N ALA A 196 -24.85 -15.31 0.02
CA ALA A 196 -25.52 -14.01 0.13
C ALA A 196 -24.60 -12.91 0.68
N GLU A 197 -23.58 -13.23 1.46
CA GLU A 197 -22.71 -12.25 2.09
C GLU A 197 -21.55 -11.79 1.21
N GLY A 198 -21.14 -12.51 0.20
CA GLY A 198 -20.22 -12.17 -0.90
C GLY A 198 -19.00 -11.26 -0.61
N ALA A 199 -18.83 -10.78 0.60
CA ALA A 199 -17.76 -9.89 1.04
C ALA A 199 -16.70 -10.69 1.81
N ILE A 200 -15.42 -10.34 1.58
CA ILE A 200 -14.29 -10.82 2.37
C ILE A 200 -13.77 -9.62 3.17
N PRO A 201 -14.40 -9.29 4.32
CA PRO A 201 -14.00 -8.13 5.11
C PRO A 201 -12.70 -8.39 5.88
N MET A 202 -12.39 -9.67 6.17
CA MET A 202 -11.25 -10.10 6.96
C MET A 202 -10.63 -11.36 6.38
N ILE A 203 -9.32 -11.45 6.43
CA ILE A 203 -8.53 -12.65 6.10
C ILE A 203 -7.71 -12.99 7.34
N LEU A 204 -7.82 -14.24 7.82
CA LEU A 204 -7.15 -14.72 9.03
C LEU A 204 -7.36 -13.82 10.28
N GLY A 205 -8.51 -13.15 10.36
CA GLY A 205 -8.84 -12.25 11.46
C GLY A 205 -8.44 -10.79 11.26
N GLU A 206 -7.68 -10.47 10.20
CA GLU A 206 -7.18 -9.13 9.92
C GLU A 206 -7.95 -8.41 8.81
N PRO A 207 -8.04 -7.07 8.87
CA PRO A 207 -8.82 -6.29 7.93
C PRO A 207 -8.25 -6.37 6.51
N THR A 208 -9.16 -6.39 5.54
CA THR A 208 -8.82 -6.52 4.12
C THR A 208 -9.32 -5.33 3.33
N TYR A 209 -8.43 -4.68 2.60
CA TYR A 209 -8.72 -3.54 1.74
C TYR A 209 -8.54 -3.89 0.27
N LEU A 210 -9.58 -3.62 -0.51
CA LEU A 210 -9.59 -3.90 -1.95
C LEU A 210 -9.07 -2.69 -2.72
N THR A 211 -8.00 -2.87 -3.51
CA THR A 211 -7.50 -1.85 -4.43
C THR A 211 -7.10 -2.46 -5.76
N LYS A 212 -7.41 -1.76 -6.86
CA LYS A 212 -6.99 -2.17 -8.20
C LYS A 212 -5.47 -2.10 -8.37
N GLY A 213 -4.81 -1.19 -7.65
CA GLY A 213 -3.37 -1.02 -7.66
C GLY A 213 -2.59 -2.21 -7.09
N ALA A 214 -3.24 -3.11 -6.33
CA ALA A 214 -2.60 -4.30 -5.77
C ALA A 214 -2.32 -5.41 -6.80
N PHE A 215 -2.69 -5.23 -8.05
CA PHE A 215 -2.39 -6.18 -9.12
C PHE A 215 -1.16 -5.75 -9.92
N VAL A 216 -0.13 -6.59 -9.93
CA VAL A 216 1.05 -6.43 -10.80
C VAL A 216 1.07 -7.59 -11.77
N SER A 217 0.99 -7.28 -13.07
CA SER A 217 1.10 -8.30 -14.12
C SER A 217 2.53 -8.83 -14.18
N GLY A 218 2.67 -10.16 -14.31
CA GLY A 218 3.96 -10.81 -14.37
C GLY A 218 3.82 -12.32 -14.44
N SER A 219 4.93 -13.04 -14.42
CA SER A 219 4.93 -14.49 -14.34
C SER A 219 5.89 -14.94 -13.22
N PRO A 220 5.37 -15.19 -12.01
CA PRO A 220 3.97 -15.11 -11.56
C PRO A 220 3.49 -13.64 -11.34
N SER A 221 2.18 -13.41 -11.44
CA SER A 221 1.57 -12.11 -11.14
C SER A 221 1.43 -11.92 -9.63
N THR A 222 1.60 -10.67 -9.16
CA THR A 222 1.32 -10.30 -7.77
C THR A 222 -0.13 -9.85 -7.64
N VAL A 223 -0.84 -10.37 -6.65
CA VAL A 223 -2.29 -10.15 -6.49
C VAL A 223 -2.66 -9.44 -5.18
N GLY A 224 -1.68 -9.14 -4.34
CA GLY A 224 -1.88 -8.43 -3.08
C GLY A 224 -0.60 -8.28 -2.30
N VAL A 225 -0.67 -7.51 -1.24
CA VAL A 225 0.40 -7.30 -0.26
C VAL A 225 -0.17 -7.52 1.13
N VAL A 226 0.57 -8.22 1.96
CA VAL A 226 0.29 -8.47 3.36
C VAL A 226 1.50 -8.08 4.19
N GLY A 227 1.30 -7.56 5.38
CA GLY A 227 2.43 -7.13 6.19
C GLY A 227 2.07 -6.58 7.56
N ASP A 228 3.12 -6.22 8.26
CA ASP A 228 3.07 -5.39 9.45
C ASP A 228 3.10 -3.92 9.06
N TRP A 229 1.92 -3.33 8.89
CA TRP A 229 1.75 -1.96 8.44
C TRP A 229 2.15 -0.90 9.48
N THR A 230 2.38 -1.32 10.74
CA THR A 230 2.92 -0.41 11.76
C THR A 230 4.36 -0.01 11.46
N LYS A 231 5.08 -0.85 10.72
CA LYS A 231 6.46 -0.63 10.28
C LYS A 231 6.55 0.06 8.91
N ALA A 232 5.44 0.11 8.16
CA ALA A 232 5.35 0.84 6.89
C ALA A 232 5.06 2.33 7.14
N MET A 233 5.84 3.21 6.50
CA MET A 233 5.76 4.67 6.63
C MET A 233 5.70 5.34 5.27
#